data_e42d0cb94a3d4d0797f2332956bb8e3e
#
_entry.id   e42d0cb94a3d4d0797f2332956bb8e3e
#
_cell.length_a   1.000
_cell.length_b   1.000
_cell.length_c   1.000
_cell.angle_alpha   90.00
_cell.angle_beta   90.00
_cell.angle_gamma   90.00
#
_symmetry.space_group_name_H-M   'P 1'
#
loop_
_entity.id
_entity.type
_entity.pdbx_description
1 polymer ?
#
loop_
_entity_poly.entity_id
_entity_poly.type
_entity_poly.pdbx_seq_one_letter_code
_entity_poly.pdbx_strand_id
1 'polypeptide(L)'
;MFIRLLADHPWFEVTAVAASERSAGKRYRDAAHWLSGDLPARVGDLVVTLCDPSAVSTPVVFSALDSDVAGEVEGAFALAGRLVLSNARNYRMDADVPLLIPEVNPDHLGLLPIQRAARGWAGAIVTNSNCSTMVIALALAPLQQAFGIEQLFVTTMQALSGAGYPGVPSLDILGNIIPFIGGGEEEKI
;
A
#
# COMPACT_ATOMS: atom_id res chain seq x y z
N MET A 1 -8.30 2.03 5.11
CA MET A 1 -7.70 0.99 6.00
C MET A 1 -6.61 1.58 6.89
N PHE A 2 -5.54 2.21 6.37
CA PHE A 2 -4.46 2.78 7.20
C PHE A 2 -4.95 3.66 8.36
N ILE A 3 -5.82 4.62 8.09
CA ILE A 3 -6.37 5.52 9.12
C ILE A 3 -7.02 4.74 10.28
N ARG A 4 -7.77 3.69 9.97
CA ARG A 4 -8.40 2.84 10.99
C ARG A 4 -7.36 2.11 11.85
N LEU A 5 -6.31 1.58 11.23
CA LEU A 5 -5.24 0.87 11.93
C LEU A 5 -4.36 1.81 12.76
N LEU A 6 -4.26 3.07 12.35
CA LEU A 6 -3.46 4.09 13.02
C LEU A 6 -4.24 4.90 14.07
N ALA A 7 -5.56 4.74 14.17
CA ALA A 7 -6.41 5.56 15.03
C ALA A 7 -5.97 5.57 16.51
N ASP A 8 -5.63 4.39 17.02
CA ASP A 8 -5.19 4.19 18.41
C ASP A 8 -3.80 3.54 18.47
N HIS A 9 -2.97 3.80 17.44
CA HIS A 9 -1.65 3.17 17.36
C HIS A 9 -0.69 3.78 18.40
N PRO A 10 0.05 2.97 19.17
CA PRO A 10 0.85 3.47 20.29
C PRO A 10 2.05 4.34 19.88
N TRP A 11 2.51 4.25 18.63
CA TRP A 11 3.70 4.95 18.15
C TRP A 11 3.45 5.94 17.02
N PHE A 12 2.32 5.82 16.32
CA PHE A 12 2.01 6.66 15.17
C PHE A 12 0.74 7.46 15.38
N GLU A 13 0.77 8.68 14.93
CA GLU A 13 -0.36 9.57 14.90
C GLU A 13 -0.58 10.07 13.47
N VAL A 14 -1.82 10.05 12.99
CA VAL A 14 -2.17 10.63 11.70
C VAL A 14 -2.26 12.15 11.86
N THR A 15 -1.27 12.87 11.35
CA THR A 15 -1.17 14.33 11.44
C THR A 15 -1.48 15.04 10.14
N ALA A 16 -1.45 14.33 9.00
CA ALA A 16 -1.77 14.87 7.69
C ALA A 16 -2.53 13.84 6.84
N VAL A 17 -3.39 14.31 5.99
CA VAL A 17 -4.05 13.56 4.93
C VAL A 17 -3.85 14.30 3.62
N ALA A 18 -3.39 13.60 2.58
CA ALA A 18 -3.10 14.19 1.30
C ALA A 18 -3.86 13.46 0.17
N ALA A 19 -4.30 14.20 -0.83
CA ALA A 19 -5.01 13.65 -1.97
C ALA A 19 -4.83 14.56 -3.20
N SER A 20 -5.57 14.26 -4.28
CA SER A 20 -5.58 15.05 -5.50
C SER A 20 -6.16 16.46 -5.28
N GLU A 21 -5.92 17.36 -6.22
CA GLU A 21 -6.45 18.73 -6.24
C GLU A 21 -7.97 18.80 -6.02
N ARG A 22 -8.72 17.80 -6.50
CA ARG A 22 -10.16 17.72 -6.32
C ARG A 22 -10.60 17.69 -4.85
N SER A 23 -9.78 17.15 -3.97
CA SER A 23 -10.06 16.97 -2.54
C SER A 23 -9.31 17.97 -1.66
N ALA A 24 -8.21 18.54 -2.14
CA ALA A 24 -7.40 19.50 -1.40
C ALA A 24 -8.22 20.71 -0.92
N GLY A 25 -7.94 21.18 0.29
CA GLY A 25 -8.64 22.29 0.94
C GLY A 25 -9.95 21.92 1.64
N LYS A 26 -10.48 20.71 1.46
CA LYS A 26 -11.68 20.22 2.15
C LYS A 26 -11.31 19.50 3.43
N ARG A 27 -12.21 19.43 4.40
CA ARG A 27 -12.04 18.51 5.51
C ARG A 27 -12.09 17.08 5.03
N TYR A 28 -11.31 16.20 5.65
CA TYR A 28 -11.24 14.81 5.22
C TYR A 28 -12.60 14.12 5.24
N ARG A 29 -13.44 14.39 6.26
CA ARG A 29 -14.81 13.85 6.36
C ARG A 29 -15.72 14.26 5.18
N ASP A 30 -15.46 15.42 4.58
CA ASP A 30 -16.25 15.95 3.47
C ASP A 30 -15.68 15.51 2.10
N ALA A 31 -14.42 15.11 2.08
CA ALA A 31 -13.71 14.70 0.86
C ALA A 31 -13.72 13.19 0.64
N ALA A 32 -13.74 12.40 1.73
CA ALA A 32 -13.61 10.94 1.67
C ALA A 32 -14.97 10.25 1.75
N HIS A 33 -15.14 9.21 0.93
CA HIS A 33 -16.24 8.27 1.07
C HIS A 33 -15.83 7.18 2.07
N TRP A 34 -16.18 7.40 3.35
CA TRP A 34 -15.76 6.51 4.42
C TRP A 34 -16.71 5.30 4.57
N LEU A 35 -16.16 4.07 4.47
CA LEU A 35 -16.92 2.81 4.47
C LEU A 35 -16.58 1.89 5.66
N SER A 36 -15.67 2.29 6.55
CA SER A 36 -15.06 1.40 7.55
C SER A 36 -15.48 1.72 8.99
N GLY A 37 -16.76 1.73 9.27
CA GLY A 37 -17.27 2.07 10.61
C GLY A 37 -17.15 3.57 10.91
N ASP A 38 -16.90 3.94 12.17
CA ASP A 38 -16.79 5.34 12.56
C ASP A 38 -15.47 5.95 12.12
N LEU A 39 -15.54 7.12 11.50
CA LEU A 39 -14.36 7.89 11.14
C LEU A 39 -13.79 8.54 12.42
N PRO A 40 -12.50 8.30 12.75
CA PRO A 40 -11.89 8.98 13.90
C PRO A 40 -12.03 10.51 13.77
N ALA A 41 -12.68 11.13 14.76
CA ALA A 41 -13.08 12.54 14.69
C ALA A 41 -11.89 13.46 14.39
N ARG A 42 -10.75 13.21 15.04
CA ARG A 42 -9.51 13.96 14.85
C ARG A 42 -9.01 13.94 13.40
N VAL A 43 -9.06 12.78 12.74
CA VAL A 43 -8.65 12.64 11.34
C VAL A 43 -9.69 13.25 10.41
N GLY A 44 -10.99 13.09 10.73
CA GLY A 44 -12.08 13.67 9.97
C GLY A 44 -12.02 15.20 9.87
N ASP A 45 -11.44 15.87 10.87
CA ASP A 45 -11.29 17.33 10.92
C ASP A 45 -10.03 17.85 10.22
N LEU A 46 -9.07 16.98 9.86
CA LEU A 46 -7.89 17.39 9.11
C LEU A 46 -8.30 17.94 7.74
N VAL A 47 -7.63 19.03 7.34
CA VAL A 47 -7.76 19.57 6.00
C VAL A 47 -6.89 18.75 5.06
N VAL A 48 -7.47 18.25 3.98
CA VAL A 48 -6.75 17.50 2.95
C VAL A 48 -5.77 18.43 2.24
N THR A 49 -4.50 18.02 2.17
CA THR A 49 -3.45 18.73 1.43
C THR A 49 -3.21 18.08 0.08
N LEU A 50 -2.43 18.72 -0.77
CA LEU A 50 -1.92 18.08 -1.99
C LEU A 50 -0.93 16.97 -1.66
N CYS A 51 -0.84 15.96 -2.53
CA CYS A 51 0.20 14.92 -2.48
C CYS A 51 1.55 15.49 -2.95
N ASP A 52 2.07 16.46 -2.20
CA ASP A 52 3.31 17.16 -2.49
C ASP A 52 4.18 17.22 -1.22
N PRO A 53 5.49 16.90 -1.31
CA PRO A 53 6.39 16.94 -0.16
C PRO A 53 6.52 18.32 0.51
N SER A 54 6.24 19.41 -0.21
CA SER A 54 6.24 20.76 0.36
C SER A 54 5.01 21.02 1.24
N ALA A 55 3.89 20.34 0.95
CA ALA A 55 2.64 20.45 1.71
C ALA A 55 2.57 19.46 2.88
N VAL A 56 3.40 18.41 2.89
CA VAL A 56 3.38 17.34 3.89
C VAL A 56 4.76 17.21 4.53
N SER A 57 4.87 17.57 5.81
CA SER A 57 6.14 17.60 6.54
C SER A 57 6.41 16.34 7.38
N THR A 58 5.50 15.35 7.40
CA THR A 58 5.64 14.14 8.21
C THR A 58 6.84 13.28 7.77
N PRO A 59 7.58 12.67 8.70
CA PRO A 59 8.74 11.84 8.33
C PRO A 59 8.36 10.51 7.69
N VAL A 60 7.17 10.00 8.00
CA VAL A 60 6.63 8.73 7.47
C VAL A 60 5.34 9.00 6.70
N VAL A 61 5.23 8.42 5.53
CA VAL A 61 4.08 8.54 4.64
C VAL A 61 3.56 7.15 4.30
N PHE A 62 2.28 6.89 4.56
CA PHE A 62 1.57 5.70 4.09
C PHE A 62 0.88 6.01 2.78
N SER A 63 1.30 5.36 1.71
CA SER A 63 0.75 5.58 0.37
C SER A 63 -0.24 4.47 -0.02
N ALA A 64 -1.43 4.90 -0.46
CA ALA A 64 -2.45 4.06 -1.07
C ALA A 64 -2.95 4.71 -2.37
N LEU A 65 -2.03 5.29 -3.11
CA LEU A 65 -2.31 5.93 -4.40
C LEU A 65 -2.51 4.88 -5.50
N ASP A 66 -3.28 5.24 -6.50
CA ASP A 66 -3.39 4.46 -7.71
C ASP A 66 -2.04 4.41 -8.45
N SER A 67 -1.76 3.27 -9.08
CA SER A 67 -0.47 3.03 -9.74
C SER A 67 -0.12 4.06 -10.83
N ASP A 68 -1.11 4.71 -11.42
CA ASP A 68 -0.91 5.70 -12.48
C ASP A 68 -0.20 6.97 -11.98
N VAL A 69 -0.32 7.28 -10.70
CA VAL A 69 0.28 8.46 -10.07
C VAL A 69 1.28 8.14 -8.97
N ALA A 70 1.19 6.93 -8.39
CA ALA A 70 1.99 6.54 -7.23
C ALA A 70 3.49 6.65 -7.48
N GLY A 71 3.97 6.19 -8.65
CA GLY A 71 5.41 6.15 -8.95
C GLY A 71 6.09 7.51 -8.84
N GLU A 72 5.50 8.53 -9.44
CA GLU A 72 6.05 9.89 -9.41
C GLU A 72 5.94 10.52 -8.01
N VAL A 73 4.76 10.45 -7.42
CA VAL A 73 4.48 11.06 -6.11
C VAL A 73 5.34 10.44 -5.02
N GLU A 74 5.39 9.11 -4.93
CA GLU A 74 6.18 8.40 -3.93
C GLU A 74 7.68 8.67 -4.06
N GLY A 75 8.18 8.72 -5.30
CA GLY A 75 9.56 9.09 -5.60
C GLY A 75 9.89 10.52 -5.14
N ALA A 76 8.98 11.48 -5.36
CA ALA A 76 9.15 12.85 -4.88
C ALA A 76 9.23 12.93 -3.35
N PHE A 77 8.40 12.18 -2.63
CA PHE A 77 8.45 12.10 -1.17
C PHE A 77 9.76 11.47 -0.68
N ALA A 78 10.22 10.39 -1.32
CA ALA A 78 11.48 9.75 -0.97
C ALA A 78 12.69 10.67 -1.23
N LEU A 79 12.69 11.38 -2.35
CA LEU A 79 13.71 12.41 -2.66
C LEU A 79 13.73 13.50 -1.59
N ALA A 80 12.57 13.94 -1.12
CA ALA A 80 12.41 14.95 -0.07
C ALA A 80 12.70 14.43 1.35
N GLY A 81 13.24 13.23 1.50
CA GLY A 81 13.69 12.68 2.78
C GLY A 81 12.61 11.96 3.60
N ARG A 82 11.47 11.60 2.99
CA ARG A 82 10.40 10.87 3.68
C ARG A 82 10.58 9.37 3.53
N LEU A 83 10.20 8.62 4.57
CA LEU A 83 10.02 7.17 4.47
C LEU A 83 8.62 6.90 3.95
N VAL A 84 8.51 6.34 2.75
CA VAL A 84 7.24 6.00 2.13
C VAL A 84 6.97 4.51 2.31
N LEU A 85 5.84 4.17 2.92
CA LEU A 85 5.31 2.81 3.03
C LEU A 85 4.22 2.64 1.99
N SER A 86 4.55 1.98 0.88
CA SER A 86 3.72 1.96 -0.32
C SER A 86 2.87 0.70 -0.44
N ASN A 87 1.60 0.89 -0.76
CA ASN A 87 0.68 -0.15 -1.17
C ASN A 87 0.62 -0.33 -2.70
N ALA A 88 1.17 0.62 -3.45
CA ALA A 88 1.18 0.60 -4.91
C ALA A 88 2.16 -0.46 -5.46
N ARG A 89 1.91 -0.88 -6.70
CA ARG A 89 2.74 -1.90 -7.36
C ARG A 89 4.04 -1.37 -7.96
N ASN A 90 4.16 -0.04 -8.11
CA ASN A 90 5.14 0.62 -8.96
C ASN A 90 6.60 0.24 -8.68
N TYR A 91 6.96 0.12 -7.41
CA TYR A 91 8.34 -0.16 -7.01
C TYR A 91 8.58 -1.60 -6.54
N ARG A 92 7.56 -2.47 -6.59
CA ARG A 92 7.66 -3.83 -6.01
C ARG A 92 8.74 -4.69 -6.62
N MET A 93 9.01 -4.52 -7.92
CA MET A 93 9.96 -5.35 -8.66
C MET A 93 11.33 -4.68 -8.83
N ASP A 94 11.54 -3.50 -8.24
CA ASP A 94 12.80 -2.80 -8.30
C ASP A 94 13.81 -3.45 -7.34
N ALA A 95 14.97 -3.84 -7.86
CA ALA A 95 15.95 -4.63 -7.12
C ALA A 95 16.53 -3.92 -5.88
N ASP A 96 16.44 -2.60 -5.82
CA ASP A 96 16.91 -1.76 -4.71
C ASP A 96 15.79 -1.35 -3.73
N VAL A 97 14.55 -1.80 -3.96
CA VAL A 97 13.41 -1.46 -3.12
C VAL A 97 12.97 -2.65 -2.27
N PRO A 98 12.89 -2.52 -0.94
CA PRO A 98 12.35 -3.57 -0.11
C PRO A 98 10.91 -3.94 -0.48
N LEU A 99 10.68 -5.16 -0.93
CA LEU A 99 9.36 -5.79 -0.95
C LEU A 99 9.23 -6.54 0.36
N LEU A 100 8.47 -6.01 1.32
CA LEU A 100 8.56 -6.41 2.73
C LEU A 100 7.29 -7.10 3.23
N ILE A 101 7.50 -8.27 3.81
CA ILE A 101 6.58 -8.91 4.76
C ILE A 101 7.39 -9.10 6.04
N PRO A 102 7.23 -8.24 7.07
CA PRO A 102 8.16 -8.17 8.21
C PRO A 102 8.42 -9.50 8.91
N GLU A 103 7.42 -10.37 8.96
CA GLU A 103 7.52 -11.70 9.60
C GLU A 103 8.25 -12.73 8.74
N VAL A 104 8.43 -12.47 7.44
CA VAL A 104 9.01 -13.41 6.48
C VAL A 104 10.42 -13.00 6.06
N ASN A 105 10.60 -11.72 5.72
CA ASN A 105 11.84 -11.23 5.13
C ASN A 105 12.28 -9.84 5.67
N PRO A 106 12.43 -9.68 7.01
CA PRO A 106 12.83 -8.40 7.60
C PRO A 106 14.20 -7.90 7.12
N ASP A 107 15.06 -8.79 6.67
CA ASP A 107 16.38 -8.52 6.12
C ASP A 107 16.34 -7.67 4.82
N HIS A 108 15.21 -7.64 4.09
CA HIS A 108 15.02 -6.74 2.96
C HIS A 108 15.16 -5.26 3.34
N LEU A 109 14.99 -4.89 4.61
CA LEU A 109 15.28 -3.53 5.07
C LEU A 109 16.75 -3.14 4.90
N GLY A 110 17.66 -4.12 4.76
CA GLY A 110 19.05 -3.89 4.41
C GLY A 110 19.26 -3.25 3.03
N LEU A 111 18.25 -3.24 2.15
CA LEU A 111 18.28 -2.54 0.86
C LEU A 111 18.17 -1.02 0.98
N LEU A 112 17.69 -0.49 2.11
CA LEU A 112 17.46 0.96 2.26
C LEU A 112 18.71 1.84 2.02
N PRO A 113 19.90 1.51 2.55
CA PRO A 113 21.12 2.25 2.22
C PRO A 113 21.50 2.17 0.74
N ILE A 114 21.29 1.00 0.12
CA ILE A 114 21.57 0.76 -1.30
C ILE A 114 20.64 1.62 -2.17
N GLN A 115 19.35 1.61 -1.86
CA GLN A 115 18.35 2.42 -2.54
C GLN A 115 18.70 3.91 -2.49
N ARG A 116 19.01 4.42 -1.29
CA ARG A 116 19.40 5.83 -1.10
C ARG A 116 20.60 6.23 -1.94
N ALA A 117 21.63 5.39 -1.95
CA ALA A 117 22.84 5.64 -2.71
C ALA A 117 22.57 5.58 -4.23
N ALA A 118 21.83 4.58 -4.70
CA ALA A 118 21.57 4.39 -6.12
C ALA A 118 20.65 5.48 -6.70
N ARG A 119 19.66 5.95 -5.92
CA ARG A 119 18.67 6.93 -6.39
C ARG A 119 18.93 8.36 -5.97
N GLY A 120 19.93 8.59 -5.12
CA GLY A 120 20.22 9.93 -4.56
C GLY A 120 19.09 10.43 -3.64
N TRP A 121 18.36 9.53 -3.00
CA TRP A 121 17.26 9.88 -2.11
C TRP A 121 17.72 10.06 -0.67
N ALA A 122 17.22 11.10 0.00
CA ALA A 122 17.43 11.28 1.44
C ALA A 122 16.49 10.41 2.27
N GLY A 123 15.30 10.12 1.75
CA GLY A 123 14.33 9.18 2.30
C GLY A 123 14.45 7.78 1.71
N ALA A 124 13.33 7.06 1.68
CA ALA A 124 13.26 5.73 1.07
C ALA A 124 11.82 5.31 0.78
N ILE A 125 11.66 4.29 -0.06
CA ILE A 125 10.40 3.60 -0.29
C ILE A 125 10.54 2.16 0.20
N VAL A 126 9.53 1.68 0.92
CA VAL A 126 9.32 0.28 1.26
C VAL A 126 7.96 -0.12 0.72
N THR A 127 7.89 -1.20 -0.04
CA THR A 127 6.63 -1.69 -0.60
C THR A 127 6.14 -2.92 0.15
N ASN A 128 4.83 -3.08 0.26
CA ASN A 128 4.24 -4.35 0.64
C ASN A 128 3.99 -5.22 -0.60
N SER A 129 3.83 -6.51 -0.39
CA SER A 129 3.53 -7.46 -1.48
C SER A 129 2.06 -7.34 -1.94
N ASN A 130 1.74 -8.09 -2.99
CA ASN A 130 0.36 -8.34 -3.38
C ASN A 130 -0.42 -8.96 -2.21
N CYS A 131 -1.73 -8.65 -2.09
CA CYS A 131 -2.56 -9.09 -0.98
C CYS A 131 -2.67 -10.62 -0.88
N SER A 132 -2.78 -11.33 -1.99
CA SER A 132 -2.81 -12.79 -2.03
C SER A 132 -1.43 -13.37 -1.68
N THR A 133 -0.36 -12.84 -2.24
CA THR A 133 1.02 -13.25 -1.92
C THR A 133 1.32 -13.12 -0.43
N MET A 134 0.89 -12.03 0.21
CA MET A 134 1.13 -11.82 1.64
C MET A 134 0.52 -12.94 2.49
N VAL A 135 -0.73 -13.31 2.21
CA VAL A 135 -1.43 -14.38 2.94
C VAL A 135 -0.74 -15.73 2.72
N ILE A 136 -0.38 -16.03 1.48
CA ILE A 136 0.32 -17.28 1.12
C ILE A 136 1.68 -17.34 1.79
N ALA A 137 2.49 -16.30 1.67
CA ALA A 137 3.85 -16.25 2.21
C ALA A 137 3.86 -16.38 3.75
N LEU A 138 2.96 -15.67 4.46
CA LEU A 138 2.84 -15.78 5.90
C LEU A 138 2.46 -17.19 6.37
N ALA A 139 1.55 -17.85 5.64
CA ALA A 139 1.12 -19.20 5.98
C ALA A 139 2.22 -20.25 5.69
N LEU A 140 2.96 -20.08 4.60
CA LEU A 140 3.91 -21.08 4.11
C LEU A 140 5.33 -20.89 4.63
N ALA A 141 5.75 -19.69 5.02
CA ALA A 141 7.11 -19.45 5.49
C ALA A 141 7.57 -20.40 6.62
N PRO A 142 6.78 -20.64 7.70
CA PRO A 142 7.16 -21.59 8.74
C PRO A 142 7.22 -23.03 8.24
N LEU A 143 6.38 -23.41 7.29
CA LEU A 143 6.40 -24.74 6.69
C LEU A 143 7.62 -24.93 5.80
N GLN A 144 7.95 -23.94 5.01
CA GLN A 144 9.16 -23.92 4.19
C GLN A 144 10.43 -24.05 5.05
N GLN A 145 10.48 -23.33 6.18
CA GLN A 145 11.62 -23.39 7.09
C GLN A 145 11.77 -24.75 7.79
N ALA A 146 10.64 -25.37 8.18
CA ALA A 146 10.65 -26.61 8.95
C ALA A 146 10.81 -27.86 8.08
N PHE A 147 10.22 -27.89 6.89
CA PHE A 147 10.06 -29.11 6.09
C PHE A 147 10.57 -28.98 4.65
N GLY A 148 10.68 -27.77 4.14
CA GLY A 148 10.82 -27.51 2.72
C GLY A 148 9.49 -27.68 1.96
N ILE A 149 9.32 -26.94 0.87
CA ILE A 149 8.16 -27.06 -0.03
C ILE A 149 8.70 -27.36 -1.42
N GLU A 150 8.38 -28.54 -1.94
CA GLU A 150 8.83 -28.94 -3.28
C GLU A 150 7.86 -28.45 -4.37
N GLN A 151 6.58 -28.38 -4.06
CA GLN A 151 5.56 -28.02 -5.04
C GLN A 151 4.36 -27.35 -4.34
N LEU A 152 3.80 -26.34 -4.99
CA LEU A 152 2.66 -25.59 -4.49
C LEU A 152 1.59 -25.43 -5.58
N PHE A 153 0.36 -25.79 -5.27
CA PHE A 153 -0.81 -25.52 -6.10
C PHE A 153 -1.69 -24.52 -5.36
N VAL A 154 -1.94 -23.36 -5.97
CA VAL A 154 -2.72 -22.28 -5.37
C VAL A 154 -3.95 -21.97 -6.20
N THR A 155 -5.08 -21.86 -5.54
CA THR A 155 -6.31 -21.29 -6.11
C THR A 155 -6.74 -20.12 -5.23
N THR A 156 -6.86 -18.95 -5.83
CA THR A 156 -7.32 -17.75 -5.13
C THR A 156 -8.73 -17.37 -5.58
N MET A 157 -9.53 -16.90 -4.63
CA MET A 157 -10.87 -16.36 -4.89
C MET A 157 -10.96 -14.98 -4.25
N GLN A 158 -11.20 -13.97 -5.06
CA GLN A 158 -11.29 -12.59 -4.57
C GLN A 158 -12.74 -12.12 -4.48
N ALA A 159 -13.04 -11.33 -3.46
CA ALA A 159 -14.30 -10.62 -3.36
C ALA A 159 -14.41 -9.50 -4.41
N LEU A 160 -15.62 -9.05 -4.70
CA LEU A 160 -15.89 -7.93 -5.62
C LEU A 160 -15.06 -6.69 -5.32
N SER A 161 -14.81 -6.42 -4.03
CA SER A 161 -14.01 -5.30 -3.55
C SER A 161 -12.52 -5.45 -3.79
N GLY A 162 -12.03 -6.63 -4.17
CA GLY A 162 -10.60 -6.87 -4.44
C GLY A 162 -10.04 -6.06 -5.61
N ALA A 163 -10.91 -5.68 -6.56
CA ALA A 163 -10.55 -4.81 -7.67
C ALA A 163 -10.47 -3.30 -7.30
N GLY A 164 -10.67 -2.94 -6.03
CA GLY A 164 -10.79 -1.54 -5.59
C GLY A 164 -12.21 -1.00 -5.79
N TYR A 165 -12.49 0.18 -5.20
CA TYR A 165 -13.78 0.84 -5.37
C TYR A 165 -13.90 1.41 -6.81
N PRO A 166 -15.04 1.26 -7.49
CA PRO A 166 -16.33 0.67 -7.08
C PRO A 166 -16.40 -0.86 -7.13
N GLY A 167 -15.33 -1.55 -7.44
CA GLY A 167 -15.29 -3.01 -7.58
C GLY A 167 -15.63 -3.48 -8.99
N VAL A 168 -15.87 -4.77 -9.12
CA VAL A 168 -16.35 -5.38 -10.37
C VAL A 168 -17.83 -5.08 -10.54
N PRO A 169 -18.32 -4.75 -11.76
CA PRO A 169 -19.73 -4.58 -12.02
C PRO A 169 -20.54 -5.81 -11.58
N SER A 170 -21.58 -5.59 -10.79
CA SER A 170 -22.30 -6.70 -10.14
C SER A 170 -22.99 -7.65 -11.13
N LEU A 171 -23.40 -7.14 -12.28
CA LEU A 171 -24.02 -7.97 -13.33
C LEU A 171 -23.03 -8.93 -14.02
N ASP A 172 -21.75 -8.59 -14.05
CA ASP A 172 -20.73 -9.42 -14.68
C ASP A 172 -20.39 -10.66 -13.84
N ILE A 173 -20.67 -10.62 -12.53
CA ILE A 173 -20.30 -11.68 -11.59
C ILE A 173 -21.49 -12.52 -11.12
N LEU A 174 -22.73 -12.11 -11.39
CA LEU A 174 -23.89 -12.90 -11.00
C LEU A 174 -23.90 -14.28 -11.67
N GLY A 175 -23.69 -15.34 -10.85
CA GLY A 175 -23.61 -16.72 -11.34
C GLY A 175 -22.39 -17.00 -12.22
N ASN A 176 -21.33 -16.18 -12.12
CA ASN A 176 -20.17 -16.23 -12.99
C ASN A 176 -18.85 -16.16 -12.19
N ILE A 177 -17.76 -16.51 -12.86
CA ILE A 177 -16.38 -16.34 -12.40
C ILE A 177 -15.65 -15.48 -13.43
N ILE A 178 -14.93 -14.46 -12.96
CA ILE A 178 -14.11 -13.61 -13.81
C ILE A 178 -12.64 -14.02 -13.61
N PRO A 179 -12.03 -14.75 -14.57
CA PRO A 179 -10.61 -15.07 -14.51
C PRO A 179 -9.75 -13.84 -14.89
N PHE A 180 -8.47 -13.86 -14.54
CA PHE A 180 -7.47 -12.83 -14.85
C PHE A 180 -7.86 -11.43 -14.41
N ILE A 181 -8.59 -11.30 -13.28
CA ILE A 181 -9.01 -10.04 -12.69
C ILE A 181 -7.80 -9.14 -12.39
N GLY A 182 -7.99 -7.82 -12.43
CA GLY A 182 -6.94 -6.87 -12.08
C GLY A 182 -5.77 -6.82 -13.07
N GLY A 183 -5.97 -7.27 -14.31
CA GLY A 183 -4.94 -7.24 -15.36
C GLY A 183 -3.80 -8.23 -15.09
N GLY A 184 -4.12 -9.51 -14.96
CA GLY A 184 -3.14 -10.58 -14.74
C GLY A 184 -2.74 -10.68 -13.25
N GLU A 185 -3.71 -10.86 -12.37
CA GLU A 185 -3.44 -11.03 -10.93
C GLU A 185 -2.62 -12.30 -10.66
N GLU A 186 -2.85 -13.35 -11.45
CA GLU A 186 -2.14 -14.63 -11.37
C GLU A 186 -0.63 -14.49 -11.60
N GLU A 187 -0.22 -13.53 -12.42
CA GLU A 187 1.20 -13.26 -12.70
C GLU A 187 1.90 -12.47 -11.58
N LYS A 188 1.12 -11.94 -10.61
CA LYS A 188 1.63 -11.11 -9.51
C LYS A 188 1.77 -11.87 -8.20
N ILE A 189 1.31 -13.12 -8.16
CA ILE A 189 1.36 -14.02 -7.01
C ILE A 189 2.56 -14.95 -7.14
#